data_4ff62f765c1451fcce905cf0025e50da
#
_entry.id   4ff62f765c1451fcce905cf0025e50da
#
_cell.length_a   1.000
_cell.length_b   1.000
_cell.length_c   1.000
_cell.angle_alpha   90.00
_cell.angle_beta   90.00
_cell.angle_gamma   90.00
#
_symmetry.space_group_name_H-M   'P 1'
#
loop_
_entity.id
_entity.type
_entity.pdbx_description
1 polymer ?
#
loop_
_entity_poly.entity_id
_entity_poly.type
_entity_poly.pdbx_seq_one_letter_code
_entity_poly.pdbx_strand_id
1 'polypeptide(L)'
;LLVYKNLEPGESLTLICTASFVDPRRGEVLKFRMELPLSCTAVSDASLTLNFDAPVRMPICPFKGEGLRTLHAQLVNGSTPLDDELVTYEWAVVNEHHLVGSDDDWYVSGQGTKNLTIDTRFIGSVNLEVRAWLKADKNIIERATTKIHRWYGQYRERIDVVKGQIVTTDTTKCEVKVTVSTNRWGELEHPQDYFDIAI
;
A
#
# COMPACT_ATOMS: atom_id res chain seq x y z
N LEU A 1 -10.46 26.55 -31.41
CA LEU A 1 -9.85 27.24 -30.27
C LEU A 1 -10.22 26.44 -29.02
N LEU A 2 -9.24 25.78 -28.39
CA LEU A 2 -9.45 25.12 -27.12
C LEU A 2 -9.15 26.16 -26.01
N VAL A 3 -10.17 26.46 -25.22
CA VAL A 3 -10.02 27.32 -24.04
C VAL A 3 -10.09 26.42 -22.81
N TYR A 4 -9.02 26.40 -22.07
CA TYR A 4 -9.00 25.70 -20.78
C TYR A 4 -9.27 26.72 -19.68
N LYS A 5 -10.30 26.45 -18.88
CA LYS A 5 -10.51 27.10 -17.59
C LYS A 5 -10.53 26.00 -16.53
N ASN A 6 -9.68 26.09 -15.53
CA ASN A 6 -9.81 25.25 -14.34
C ASN A 6 -11.04 25.75 -13.56
N LEU A 7 -12.01 24.84 -13.35
CA LEU A 7 -13.14 25.09 -12.46
C LEU A 7 -12.73 24.71 -11.04
N GLU A 8 -12.95 25.61 -10.11
CA GLU A 8 -12.80 25.28 -8.69
C GLU A 8 -14.03 24.55 -8.15
N PRO A 9 -13.90 23.77 -7.07
CA PRO A 9 -15.04 23.11 -6.45
C PRO A 9 -16.16 24.09 -6.11
N GLY A 10 -17.36 23.81 -6.58
CA GLY A 10 -18.54 24.68 -6.44
C GLY A 10 -18.75 25.67 -7.58
N GLU A 11 -17.78 25.83 -8.51
CA GLU A 11 -17.97 26.65 -9.70
C GLU A 11 -18.79 25.94 -10.77
N SER A 12 -19.56 26.70 -11.50
CA SER A 12 -20.27 26.26 -12.70
C SER A 12 -19.91 27.12 -13.91
N LEU A 13 -19.84 26.49 -15.06
CA LEU A 13 -19.57 27.15 -16.35
C LEU A 13 -20.58 26.63 -17.38
N THR A 14 -21.16 27.51 -18.17
CA THR A 14 -21.97 27.11 -19.30
C THR A 14 -21.19 27.37 -20.58
N LEU A 15 -20.85 26.33 -21.31
CA LEU A 15 -20.30 26.46 -22.65
C LEU A 15 -21.44 26.74 -23.63
N ILE A 16 -21.33 27.85 -24.35
CA ILE A 16 -22.29 28.23 -25.38
C ILE A 16 -21.63 28.08 -26.73
N CYS A 17 -22.13 27.19 -27.56
CA CYS A 17 -21.72 27.06 -28.93
C CYS A 17 -22.80 27.68 -29.83
N THR A 18 -22.40 28.62 -30.65
CA THR A 18 -23.27 29.19 -31.68
C THR A 18 -22.74 28.86 -33.06
N ALA A 19 -23.57 28.33 -33.90
CA ALA A 19 -23.26 28.10 -35.31
C ALA A 19 -24.26 28.84 -36.19
N SER A 20 -23.81 29.41 -37.28
CA SER A 20 -24.66 30.00 -38.30
C SER A 20 -24.46 29.30 -39.64
N PHE A 21 -25.57 29.06 -40.31
CA PHE A 21 -25.59 28.43 -41.62
C PHE A 21 -26.47 29.29 -42.54
N VAL A 22 -25.99 29.55 -43.73
CA VAL A 22 -26.78 30.23 -44.76
C VAL A 22 -27.49 29.17 -45.57
N ASP A 23 -28.82 29.16 -45.54
CA ASP A 23 -29.63 28.27 -46.40
C ASP A 23 -29.40 28.66 -47.87
N PRO A 24 -28.77 27.81 -48.67
CA PRO A 24 -28.47 28.15 -50.08
C PRO A 24 -29.70 28.28 -50.96
N ARG A 25 -30.87 27.82 -50.50
CA ARG A 25 -32.12 27.93 -51.26
C ARG A 25 -32.89 29.20 -50.97
N ARG A 26 -32.77 29.73 -49.77
CA ARG A 26 -33.54 30.89 -49.31
C ARG A 26 -32.70 32.12 -49.02
N GLY A 27 -31.36 31.96 -48.91
CA GLY A 27 -30.45 33.03 -48.53
C GLY A 27 -30.59 33.46 -47.06
N GLU A 28 -31.39 32.74 -46.30
CA GLU A 28 -31.62 33.04 -44.88
C GLU A 28 -30.48 32.50 -43.99
N VAL A 29 -30.13 33.27 -42.94
CA VAL A 29 -29.14 32.85 -41.96
C VAL A 29 -29.85 32.14 -40.84
N LEU A 30 -29.65 30.83 -40.76
CA LEU A 30 -30.10 29.99 -39.64
C LEU A 30 -29.04 30.01 -38.55
N LYS A 31 -29.44 30.33 -37.31
CA LYS A 31 -28.58 30.32 -36.14
C LYS A 31 -28.97 29.17 -35.22
N PHE A 32 -27.96 28.40 -34.83
CA PHE A 32 -28.10 27.34 -33.88
C PHE A 32 -27.34 27.72 -32.63
N ARG A 33 -27.93 27.49 -31.49
CA ARG A 33 -27.29 27.66 -30.15
C ARG A 33 -27.44 26.38 -29.37
N MET A 34 -26.31 25.90 -28.86
CA MET A 34 -26.26 24.79 -27.93
C MET A 34 -25.57 25.24 -26.64
N GLU A 35 -26.12 24.86 -25.52
CA GLU A 35 -25.59 25.14 -24.20
C GLU A 35 -25.21 23.81 -23.53
N LEU A 36 -24.00 23.76 -23.01
CA LEU A 36 -23.50 22.63 -22.23
C LEU A 36 -23.14 23.14 -20.83
N PRO A 37 -23.96 22.91 -19.81
CA PRO A 37 -23.60 23.25 -18.44
C PRO A 37 -22.52 22.29 -17.94
N LEU A 38 -21.48 22.85 -17.37
CA LEU A 38 -20.42 22.14 -16.67
C LEU A 38 -20.42 22.62 -15.22
N SER A 39 -20.43 21.73 -14.27
CA SER A 39 -20.28 22.05 -12.85
C SER A 39 -19.14 21.25 -12.26
N CYS A 40 -18.31 21.91 -11.46
CA CYS A 40 -17.35 21.23 -10.60
C CYS A 40 -18.02 21.00 -9.25
N THR A 41 -18.35 19.77 -8.94
CA THR A 41 -18.93 19.41 -7.66
C THR A 41 -17.83 19.36 -6.60
N ALA A 42 -18.02 20.05 -5.48
CA ALA A 42 -17.12 19.88 -4.35
C ALA A 42 -17.14 18.41 -3.89
N VAL A 43 -16.00 17.89 -3.53
CA VAL A 43 -15.91 16.57 -2.90
C VAL A 43 -16.56 16.70 -1.51
N SER A 44 -17.76 16.17 -1.33
CA SER A 44 -18.56 16.35 -0.12
C SER A 44 -18.56 15.12 0.81
N ASP A 45 -18.11 13.99 0.29
CA ASP A 45 -18.17 12.70 1.00
C ASP A 45 -16.85 11.92 0.75
N ALA A 46 -15.75 12.59 1.10
CA ALA A 46 -14.41 11.99 0.98
C ALA A 46 -14.20 10.96 2.10
N SER A 47 -13.67 9.81 1.74
CA SER A 47 -13.20 8.81 2.68
C SER A 47 -11.97 8.08 2.14
N LEU A 48 -11.13 7.58 3.03
CA LEU A 48 -9.91 6.88 2.67
C LEU A 48 -10.05 5.39 2.99
N THR A 49 -9.95 4.56 1.97
CA THR A 49 -9.93 3.11 2.12
C THR A 49 -8.48 2.60 2.15
N LEU A 50 -8.22 1.60 2.97
CA LEU A 50 -6.91 0.98 3.10
C LEU A 50 -7.05 -0.53 2.97
N ASN A 51 -6.39 -1.08 1.96
CA ASN A 51 -6.38 -2.51 1.65
C ASN A 51 -4.95 -3.03 1.58
N PHE A 52 -4.82 -4.34 1.69
CA PHE A 52 -3.55 -5.04 1.53
C PHE A 52 -3.66 -6.05 0.39
N ASP A 53 -2.55 -6.33 -0.26
CA ASP A 53 -2.42 -7.41 -1.24
C ASP A 53 -2.56 -8.80 -0.60
N ALA A 54 -2.41 -8.86 0.73
CA ALA A 54 -2.69 -10.06 1.54
C ALA A 54 -3.34 -9.67 2.88
N PRO A 55 -4.10 -10.55 3.53
CA PRO A 55 -4.70 -10.27 4.83
C PRO A 55 -3.65 -9.87 5.87
N VAL A 56 -3.82 -8.73 6.51
CA VAL A 56 -2.92 -8.14 7.52
C VAL A 56 -2.60 -9.10 8.67
N ARG A 57 -3.52 -10.04 8.94
CA ARG A 57 -3.40 -11.03 10.01
C ARG A 57 -2.80 -12.37 9.58
N MET A 58 -2.41 -12.49 8.30
CA MET A 58 -1.68 -13.69 7.91
C MET A 58 -0.28 -13.62 8.50
N PRO A 59 0.14 -14.61 9.29
CA PRO A 59 1.52 -14.72 9.69
C PRO A 59 2.35 -14.87 8.41
N ILE A 60 3.19 -13.88 8.18
CA ILE A 60 4.11 -13.86 7.05
C ILE A 60 5.25 -14.76 7.45
N CYS A 61 5.48 -15.82 6.67
CA CYS A 61 6.62 -16.68 6.92
C CYS A 61 7.89 -15.92 6.53
N PRO A 62 8.73 -15.48 7.48
CA PRO A 62 9.93 -14.74 7.16
C PRO A 62 10.97 -15.58 6.43
N PHE A 63 10.77 -16.90 6.40
CA PHE A 63 11.74 -17.88 5.95
C PHE A 63 11.56 -18.31 4.49
N LYS A 64 10.50 -17.91 3.83
CA LYS A 64 10.23 -18.28 2.42
C LYS A 64 10.53 -17.18 1.40
N GLY A 65 11.24 -16.12 1.77
CA GLY A 65 11.53 -15.00 0.88
C GLY A 65 10.32 -14.13 0.53
N GLU A 66 9.14 -14.45 1.05
CA GLU A 66 7.90 -13.73 0.82
C GLU A 66 7.72 -12.58 1.81
N GLY A 67 8.73 -11.70 1.91
CA GLY A 67 8.69 -10.57 2.83
C GLY A 67 7.91 -9.36 2.30
N LEU A 68 7.87 -9.20 0.98
CA LEU A 68 7.27 -8.03 0.35
C LEU A 68 5.75 -8.04 0.45
N ARG A 69 5.19 -6.91 0.89
CA ARG A 69 3.75 -6.66 0.92
C ARG A 69 3.46 -5.24 0.49
N THR A 70 2.35 -5.04 -0.18
CA THR A 70 1.92 -3.72 -0.62
C THR A 70 0.61 -3.35 0.08
N LEU A 71 0.62 -2.15 0.66
CA LEU A 71 -0.57 -1.51 1.19
C LEU A 71 -1.14 -0.60 0.11
N HIS A 72 -2.45 -0.67 -0.10
CA HIS A 72 -3.15 0.13 -1.10
C HIS A 72 -4.09 1.10 -0.40
N ALA A 73 -3.84 2.39 -0.54
CA ALA A 73 -4.72 3.46 -0.10
C ALA A 73 -5.50 4.00 -1.30
N GLN A 74 -6.77 4.29 -1.12
CA GLN A 74 -7.58 4.91 -2.17
C GLN A 74 -8.50 5.95 -1.54
N LEU A 75 -8.35 7.20 -1.97
CA LEU A 75 -9.30 8.27 -1.64
C LEU A 75 -10.52 8.13 -2.56
N VAL A 76 -11.69 8.11 -1.96
CA VAL A 76 -12.95 7.97 -2.67
C VAL A 76 -13.87 9.14 -2.32
N ASN A 77 -14.79 9.48 -3.23
CA ASN A 77 -15.91 10.38 -2.97
C ASN A 77 -17.19 9.55 -3.00
N GLY A 78 -17.77 9.31 -1.84
CA GLY A 78 -18.79 8.29 -1.69
C GLY A 78 -18.23 6.90 -2.03
N SER A 79 -18.70 6.30 -3.12
CA SER A 79 -18.20 5.01 -3.62
C SER A 79 -17.27 5.10 -4.82
N THR A 80 -17.01 6.31 -5.32
CA THR A 80 -16.23 6.53 -6.55
C THR A 80 -14.77 6.85 -6.22
N PRO A 81 -13.81 6.05 -6.70
CA PRO A 81 -12.40 6.34 -6.55
C PRO A 81 -12.05 7.68 -7.22
N LEU A 82 -11.25 8.48 -6.55
CA LEU A 82 -10.69 9.70 -7.12
C LEU A 82 -9.45 9.37 -7.94
N ASP A 83 -9.22 10.17 -8.98
CA ASP A 83 -8.05 10.04 -9.82
C ASP A 83 -6.77 10.34 -9.02
N ASP A 84 -5.76 9.50 -9.14
CA ASP A 84 -4.48 9.64 -8.45
C ASP A 84 -3.76 10.95 -8.80
N GLU A 85 -4.00 11.49 -9.99
CA GLU A 85 -3.43 12.78 -10.40
C GLU A 85 -3.96 13.95 -9.56
N LEU A 86 -5.13 13.80 -8.96
CA LEU A 86 -5.78 14.81 -8.13
C LEU A 86 -5.45 14.69 -6.65
N VAL A 87 -4.86 13.57 -6.22
CA VAL A 87 -4.63 13.23 -4.82
C VAL A 87 -3.14 13.22 -4.49
N THR A 88 -2.83 13.64 -3.28
CA THR A 88 -1.50 13.44 -2.68
C THR A 88 -1.64 12.46 -1.52
N TYR A 89 -0.70 11.53 -1.42
CA TYR A 89 -0.62 10.56 -0.33
C TYR A 89 0.66 10.76 0.47
N GLU A 90 0.59 10.49 1.76
CA GLU A 90 1.73 10.52 2.68
C GLU A 90 1.60 9.40 3.70
N TRP A 91 2.65 8.63 3.87
CA TRP A 91 2.72 7.55 4.85
C TRP A 91 3.60 7.93 6.02
N ALA A 92 3.15 7.63 7.23
CA ALA A 92 3.86 7.95 8.46
C ALA A 92 3.81 6.79 9.46
N VAL A 93 4.83 6.72 10.31
CA VAL A 93 4.87 5.85 11.49
C VAL A 93 4.29 6.63 12.67
N VAL A 94 3.14 6.19 13.15
CA VAL A 94 2.38 6.95 14.18
C VAL A 94 3.12 7.02 15.51
N ASN A 95 3.71 5.90 15.95
CA ASN A 95 4.34 5.82 17.27
C ASN A 95 5.65 6.60 17.37
N GLU A 96 6.33 6.79 16.24
CA GLU A 96 7.65 7.39 16.17
C GLU A 96 7.61 8.81 15.59
N HIS A 97 6.41 9.24 15.16
CA HIS A 97 6.14 10.58 14.65
C HIS A 97 7.04 10.99 13.46
N HIS A 98 7.41 10.04 12.60
CA HIS A 98 8.17 10.32 11.39
C HIS A 98 7.47 9.82 10.11
N LEU A 99 7.89 10.38 8.98
CA LEU A 99 7.45 9.89 7.68
C LEU A 99 8.20 8.60 7.34
N VAL A 100 7.47 7.64 6.77
CA VAL A 100 8.08 6.41 6.25
C VAL A 100 9.15 6.76 5.22
N GLY A 101 10.31 6.16 5.32
CA GLY A 101 11.41 6.49 4.42
C GLY A 101 12.59 5.51 4.48
N SER A 102 13.71 5.93 3.88
CA SER A 102 14.92 5.13 3.76
C SER A 102 15.57 4.75 5.09
N ASP A 103 15.22 5.44 6.16
CA ASP A 103 15.74 5.16 7.50
C ASP A 103 14.99 3.99 8.18
N ASP A 104 13.88 3.57 7.58
CA ASP A 104 13.13 2.39 8.00
C ASP A 104 13.65 1.15 7.24
N ASP A 105 14.31 0.23 7.90
CA ASP A 105 14.88 -1.01 7.30
C ASP A 105 13.85 -1.83 6.53
N TRP A 106 12.58 -1.72 6.90
CA TRP A 106 11.45 -2.43 6.28
C TRP A 106 10.81 -1.67 5.09
N TYR A 107 11.20 -0.41 4.85
CA TYR A 107 10.69 0.37 3.75
C TYR A 107 11.31 -0.07 2.42
N VAL A 108 10.48 -0.21 1.39
CA VAL A 108 10.93 -0.55 0.03
C VAL A 108 10.66 0.60 -0.94
N SER A 109 9.40 1.05 -1.01
CA SER A 109 9.01 2.12 -1.94
C SER A 109 7.62 2.66 -1.66
N GLY A 110 7.28 3.80 -2.25
CA GLY A 110 5.91 4.28 -2.38
C GLY A 110 5.45 5.29 -1.32
N GLN A 111 6.33 5.89 -0.56
CA GLN A 111 6.02 6.84 0.53
C GLN A 111 5.06 7.97 0.09
N GLY A 112 5.25 8.56 -1.07
CA GLY A 112 4.41 9.63 -1.64
C GLY A 112 3.31 9.16 -2.58
N THR A 113 2.99 7.87 -2.61
CA THR A 113 2.01 7.28 -3.52
C THR A 113 0.91 6.53 -2.75
N LYS A 114 -0.16 6.16 -3.44
CA LYS A 114 -1.23 5.34 -2.86
C LYS A 114 -0.77 3.92 -2.46
N ASN A 115 0.36 3.46 -2.98
CA ASN A 115 0.85 2.11 -2.78
C ASN A 115 2.16 2.14 -2.00
N LEU A 116 2.15 1.71 -0.75
CA LEU A 116 3.34 1.54 0.06
C LEU A 116 3.78 0.08 0.04
N THR A 117 4.99 -0.17 -0.44
CA THR A 117 5.61 -1.49 -0.40
C THR A 117 6.59 -1.59 0.75
N ILE A 118 6.44 -2.62 1.55
CA ILE A 118 7.23 -2.89 2.75
C ILE A 118 7.81 -4.30 2.72
N ASP A 119 8.93 -4.48 3.39
CA ASP A 119 9.51 -5.81 3.63
C ASP A 119 9.24 -6.23 5.08
N THR A 120 8.31 -7.14 5.24
CA THR A 120 7.86 -7.59 6.55
C THR A 120 8.87 -8.44 7.29
N ARG A 121 9.97 -8.86 6.65
CA ARG A 121 11.06 -9.59 7.31
C ARG A 121 11.78 -8.71 8.32
N PHE A 122 11.84 -7.41 8.07
CA PHE A 122 12.51 -6.43 8.92
C PHE A 122 11.58 -5.68 9.87
N ILE A 123 10.27 -5.85 9.73
CA ILE A 123 9.29 -5.14 10.54
C ILE A 123 9.01 -5.89 11.85
N GLY A 124 9.07 -5.21 12.97
CA GLY A 124 8.65 -5.73 14.27
C GLY A 124 7.14 -5.56 14.48
N SER A 125 6.75 -4.44 15.06
CA SER A 125 5.37 -4.01 15.22
C SER A 125 5.32 -2.51 14.95
N VAL A 126 4.61 -2.12 13.89
CA VAL A 126 4.55 -0.73 13.43
C VAL A 126 3.10 -0.32 13.26
N ASN A 127 2.76 0.87 13.74
CA ASN A 127 1.48 1.51 13.46
C ASN A 127 1.70 2.51 12.34
N LEU A 128 1.10 2.25 11.19
CA LEU A 128 1.16 3.12 10.02
C LEU A 128 -0.10 3.96 9.90
N GLU A 129 0.08 5.20 9.50
CA GLU A 129 -0.98 6.11 9.07
C GLU A 129 -0.72 6.49 7.63
N VAL A 130 -1.75 6.45 6.81
CA VAL A 130 -1.75 7.11 5.51
C VAL A 130 -2.68 8.32 5.59
N ARG A 131 -2.19 9.43 5.07
CA ARG A 131 -2.94 10.67 4.86
C ARG A 131 -3.12 10.88 3.38
N ALA A 132 -4.31 11.26 2.98
CA ALA A 132 -4.59 11.63 1.61
C ALA A 132 -5.35 12.94 1.56
N TRP A 133 -5.00 13.82 0.62
CA TRP A 133 -5.67 15.09 0.42
C TRP A 133 -5.73 15.45 -1.05
N LEU A 134 -6.72 16.27 -1.39
CA LEU A 134 -6.84 16.80 -2.73
C LEU A 134 -5.78 17.88 -2.97
N LYS A 135 -5.13 17.84 -4.14
CA LYS A 135 -4.16 18.89 -4.55
C LYS A 135 -4.82 20.27 -4.66
N ALA A 136 -6.09 20.29 -5.07
CA ALA A 136 -6.86 21.53 -5.23
C ALA A 136 -7.38 22.08 -3.90
N ASP A 137 -7.66 21.21 -2.90
CA ASP A 137 -8.16 21.61 -1.59
C ASP A 137 -7.49 20.82 -0.48
N LYS A 138 -6.47 21.42 0.14
CA LYS A 138 -5.71 20.83 1.23
C LYS A 138 -6.48 20.72 2.55
N ASN A 139 -7.68 21.29 2.64
CA ASN A 139 -8.52 21.17 3.83
C ASN A 139 -9.25 19.82 3.89
N ILE A 140 -9.39 19.16 2.76
CA ILE A 140 -9.96 17.81 2.68
C ILE A 140 -8.83 16.82 2.90
N ILE A 141 -8.60 16.46 4.17
CA ILE A 141 -7.58 15.50 4.59
C ILE A 141 -8.27 14.31 5.23
N GLU A 142 -8.13 13.15 4.60
CA GLU A 142 -8.58 11.88 5.15
C GLU A 142 -7.40 11.06 5.67
N ARG A 143 -7.67 10.24 6.69
CA ARG A 143 -6.66 9.43 7.36
C ARG A 143 -7.15 8.02 7.54
N ALA A 144 -6.26 7.06 7.32
CA ALA A 144 -6.48 5.67 7.67
C ALA A 144 -5.27 5.12 8.40
N THR A 145 -5.50 4.30 9.42
CA THR A 145 -4.43 3.70 10.21
C THR A 145 -4.49 2.19 10.14
N THR A 146 -3.34 1.56 10.20
CA THR A 146 -3.23 0.11 10.31
C THR A 146 -2.08 -0.26 11.21
N LYS A 147 -2.22 -1.41 11.89
CA LYS A 147 -1.15 -2.01 12.66
C LYS A 147 -0.61 -3.21 11.92
N ILE A 148 0.66 -3.16 11.57
CA ILE A 148 1.39 -4.30 11.06
C ILE A 148 2.07 -4.94 12.25
N HIS A 149 1.82 -6.21 12.44
CA HIS A 149 2.40 -6.98 13.51
C HIS A 149 3.01 -8.25 12.96
N ARG A 150 4.32 -8.37 13.14
CA ARG A 150 5.02 -9.60 12.83
C ARG A 150 4.62 -10.65 13.84
N TRP A 151 4.04 -11.71 13.38
CA TRP A 151 3.73 -12.85 14.22
C TRP A 151 4.74 -13.96 13.95
N TYR A 152 5.57 -14.22 14.95
CA TYR A 152 6.40 -15.40 14.98
C TYR A 152 5.52 -16.55 15.42
N GLY A 153 5.36 -17.56 14.61
CA GLY A 153 4.71 -18.81 15.03
C GLY A 153 5.42 -19.42 16.24
N GLN A 154 4.80 -20.38 16.85
CA GLN A 154 5.50 -21.18 17.87
C GLN A 154 6.55 -22.02 17.15
N TYR A 155 7.79 -21.85 17.53
CA TYR A 155 8.91 -22.67 17.09
C TYR A 155 9.04 -23.88 17.98
N ARG A 156 9.47 -24.98 17.36
CA ARG A 156 9.88 -26.20 18.06
C ARG A 156 11.26 -26.55 17.57
N GLU A 157 12.16 -26.69 18.51
CA GLU A 157 13.50 -27.19 18.27
C GLU A 157 13.55 -28.69 18.55
N ARG A 158 14.35 -29.40 17.79
CA ARG A 158 14.64 -30.78 17.95
C ARG A 158 16.11 -31.04 17.64
N ILE A 159 16.76 -31.81 18.50
CA ILE A 159 18.13 -32.24 18.30
C ILE A 159 18.12 -33.74 18.11
N ASP A 160 18.57 -34.21 16.98
CA ASP A 160 18.73 -35.62 16.67
C ASP A 160 20.21 -35.96 16.59
N VAL A 161 20.61 -36.98 17.32
CA VAL A 161 21.98 -37.57 17.19
C VAL A 161 21.97 -38.46 15.95
N VAL A 162 22.67 -38.04 14.93
CA VAL A 162 22.75 -38.78 13.66
C VAL A 162 23.81 -39.88 13.72
N LYS A 163 24.93 -39.58 14.38
CA LYS A 163 26.03 -40.53 14.51
C LYS A 163 26.83 -40.25 15.78
N GLY A 164 27.35 -41.31 16.40
CA GLY A 164 28.22 -41.18 17.58
C GLY A 164 27.44 -41.00 18.90
N GLN A 165 26.27 -41.63 19.06
CA GLN A 165 25.44 -41.56 20.26
C GLN A 165 26.19 -42.01 21.54
N ILE A 166 27.18 -42.90 21.38
CA ILE A 166 28.05 -43.29 22.46
C ILE A 166 29.48 -42.85 22.09
N VAL A 167 30.02 -41.96 22.91
CA VAL A 167 31.40 -41.48 22.75
C VAL A 167 32.31 -42.45 23.49
N THR A 168 33.19 -43.10 22.76
CA THR A 168 34.23 -44.02 23.30
C THR A 168 35.58 -43.45 22.98
N THR A 169 36.64 -44.09 23.49
CA THR A 169 38.03 -43.72 23.12
C THR A 169 38.30 -43.79 21.62
N ASP A 170 37.56 -44.60 20.89
CA ASP A 170 37.68 -44.75 19.43
C ASP A 170 36.69 -43.87 18.63
N THR A 171 35.67 -43.28 19.29
CA THR A 171 34.68 -42.45 18.67
C THR A 171 34.76 -41.03 19.24
N THR A 172 35.53 -40.20 18.59
CA THR A 172 35.86 -38.83 19.03
C THR A 172 34.92 -37.76 18.45
N LYS A 173 33.96 -38.14 17.61
CA LYS A 173 33.03 -37.19 16.95
C LYS A 173 31.60 -37.67 17.10
N CYS A 174 30.76 -36.75 17.50
CA CYS A 174 29.31 -36.90 17.51
C CYS A 174 28.73 -35.98 16.42
N GLU A 175 27.85 -36.50 15.61
CA GLU A 175 27.12 -35.72 14.60
C GLU A 175 25.69 -35.53 15.06
N VAL A 176 25.28 -34.28 15.18
CA VAL A 176 23.93 -33.92 15.59
C VAL A 176 23.24 -33.13 14.48
N LYS A 177 21.95 -33.34 14.28
CA LYS A 177 21.10 -32.56 13.43
C LYS A 177 20.20 -31.70 14.30
N VAL A 178 20.28 -30.38 14.13
CA VAL A 178 19.37 -29.44 14.75
C VAL A 178 18.26 -29.11 13.74
N THR A 179 17.03 -29.35 14.16
CA THR A 179 15.84 -29.05 13.35
C THR A 179 15.02 -28.01 14.07
N VAL A 180 14.67 -26.93 13.36
CA VAL A 180 13.71 -25.94 13.83
C VAL A 180 12.47 -26.03 12.95
N SER A 181 11.32 -26.19 13.57
CA SER A 181 10.04 -26.27 12.88
C SER A 181 9.03 -25.30 13.45
N THR A 182 8.05 -24.94 12.66
CA THR A 182 6.89 -24.16 13.08
C THR A 182 5.62 -24.99 12.93
N ASN A 183 4.63 -24.72 13.76
CA ASN A 183 3.34 -25.41 13.67
C ASN A 183 2.61 -25.16 12.34
N ARG A 184 2.97 -24.11 11.64
CA ARG A 184 2.26 -23.66 10.44
C ARG A 184 2.99 -23.98 9.14
N TRP A 185 4.31 -23.89 9.13
CA TRP A 185 5.12 -24.02 7.89
C TRP A 185 6.04 -25.24 7.89
N GLY A 186 5.99 -26.06 8.95
CA GLY A 186 6.82 -27.25 9.04
C GLY A 186 8.28 -26.96 9.38
N GLU A 187 9.16 -27.83 8.94
CA GLU A 187 10.60 -27.75 9.16
C GLU A 187 11.21 -26.62 8.33
N LEU A 188 12.10 -25.84 8.95
CA LEU A 188 12.84 -24.78 8.29
C LEU A 188 14.04 -25.36 7.56
N GLU A 189 14.19 -24.97 6.30
CA GLU A 189 15.41 -25.19 5.57
C GLU A 189 16.47 -24.18 6.05
N HIS A 190 17.68 -24.65 6.38
CA HIS A 190 18.78 -23.80 6.83
C HIS A 190 18.48 -22.93 8.06
N PRO A 191 18.12 -23.53 9.22
CA PRO A 191 17.75 -22.75 10.40
C PRO A 191 18.88 -21.84 10.93
N GLN A 192 20.15 -22.14 10.60
CA GLN A 192 21.30 -21.31 10.95
C GLN A 192 21.30 -19.93 10.28
N ASP A 193 20.54 -19.75 9.20
CA ASP A 193 20.43 -18.45 8.54
C ASP A 193 19.54 -17.46 9.32
N TYR A 194 18.80 -17.98 10.31
CA TYR A 194 17.80 -17.24 11.06
C TYR A 194 17.99 -17.27 12.57
N PHE A 195 18.74 -18.23 13.06
CA PHE A 195 18.97 -18.46 14.49
C PHE A 195 20.45 -18.68 14.76
N ASP A 196 20.92 -18.06 15.84
CA ASP A 196 22.22 -18.41 16.41
C ASP A 196 22.11 -19.77 17.10
N ILE A 197 22.70 -20.79 16.49
CA ILE A 197 22.73 -22.13 17.02
C ILE A 197 24.06 -22.35 17.72
N ALA A 198 24.08 -22.32 19.04
CA ALA A 198 25.22 -22.67 19.84
C ALA A 198 25.13 -24.17 20.23
N ILE A 199 26.21 -24.92 19.97
CA ILE A 199 26.37 -26.33 20.31
C ILE A 199 27.47 -26.49 21.33
#